data_1ab9d349a977a1f8445f4d8e37a27ba8
#
_entry.id   1ab9d349a977a1f8445f4d8e37a27ba8
#
_cell.length_a   1.000
_cell.length_b   1.000
_cell.length_c   1.000
_cell.angle_alpha   90.00
_cell.angle_beta   90.00
_cell.angle_gamma   90.00
#
_symmetry.space_group_name_H-M   'P 1'
#
loop_
_entity.id
_entity.type
_entity.pdbx_description
1 polymer ?
#
loop_
_entity_poly.entity_id
_entity_poly.type
_entity_poly.pdbx_seq_one_letter_code
_entity_poly.pdbx_strand_id
1 'polypeptide(L)'
;GHLESSNDAYAIAKIAGIKMCQAYRKQYGFNAISLMPTNLYGPNDNFDHNSSHVLPALISKFHGSLEKSKHWVVKLWGDGSPKREFLHVDDLAEACHTCMQDYEGDEHINVGTGEDVTIKELAETIVDVVGYENDYEWDTTKPNGTPRKVLNVDKIKSLGWEPKISLREGIESTYEWYKAVSYTHLTLP
;
A
#
# COMPACT_ATOMS: atom_id res chain seq x y z
N GLY A 1 -7.30 -13.39 15.35
CA GLY A 1 -5.98 -13.14 15.95
C GLY A 1 -6.03 -11.97 16.92
N HIS A 2 -4.98 -11.76 17.67
CA HIS A 2 -4.84 -10.59 18.54
C HIS A 2 -4.69 -9.33 17.67
N LEU A 3 -5.25 -8.21 18.13
CA LEU A 3 -5.06 -6.92 17.47
C LEU A 3 -3.64 -6.42 17.72
N GLU A 4 -3.09 -5.68 16.76
CA GLU A 4 -1.83 -4.98 16.95
C GLU A 4 -2.01 -3.86 17.99
N SER A 5 -1.32 -3.99 19.13
CA SER A 5 -1.52 -3.09 20.27
C SER A 5 -1.23 -1.62 20.00
N SER A 6 -0.33 -1.35 19.04
CA SER A 6 0.00 0.03 18.64
C SER A 6 -1.07 0.70 17.78
N ASN A 7 -2.08 -0.07 17.28
CA ASN A 7 -3.13 0.42 16.39
C ASN A 7 -4.49 -0.24 16.63
N ASP A 8 -4.76 -0.67 17.84
CA ASP A 8 -5.96 -1.41 18.23
C ASP A 8 -7.24 -0.58 18.08
N ALA A 9 -7.21 0.70 18.41
CA ALA A 9 -8.34 1.60 18.23
C ALA A 9 -8.80 1.71 16.77
N TYR A 10 -7.86 1.82 15.84
CA TYR A 10 -8.16 1.80 14.40
C TYR A 10 -8.73 0.43 13.98
N ALA A 11 -8.12 -0.65 14.42
CA ALA A 11 -8.57 -2.00 14.11
C ALA A 11 -10.00 -2.25 14.62
N ILE A 12 -10.31 -1.85 15.86
CA ILE A 12 -11.65 -1.94 16.44
C ILE A 12 -12.68 -1.15 15.62
N ALA A 13 -12.35 0.08 15.20
CA ALA A 13 -13.24 0.90 14.39
C ALA A 13 -13.58 0.23 13.05
N LYS A 14 -12.58 -0.39 12.38
CA LYS A 14 -12.79 -1.14 11.13
C LYS A 14 -13.60 -2.41 11.34
N ILE A 15 -13.35 -3.16 12.41
CA ILE A 15 -14.13 -4.35 12.78
C ILE A 15 -15.59 -3.96 13.09
N ALA A 16 -15.82 -2.86 13.80
CA ALA A 16 -17.16 -2.37 14.08
C ALA A 16 -17.92 -2.03 12.79
N GLY A 17 -17.26 -1.43 11.78
CA GLY A 17 -17.84 -1.16 10.47
C GLY A 17 -18.29 -2.45 9.76
N ILE A 18 -17.44 -3.49 9.74
CA ILE A 18 -17.79 -4.80 9.18
C ILE A 18 -19.00 -5.40 9.90
N LYS A 19 -19.00 -5.38 11.23
CA LYS A 19 -20.11 -5.89 12.04
C LYS A 19 -21.41 -5.12 11.83
N MET A 20 -21.33 -3.82 11.64
CA MET A 20 -22.48 -2.98 11.32
C MET A 20 -23.05 -3.34 9.95
N CYS A 21 -22.23 -3.54 8.91
CA CYS A 21 -22.68 -4.01 7.61
C CYS A 21 -23.41 -5.36 7.72
N GLN A 22 -22.85 -6.32 8.47
CA GLN A 22 -23.48 -7.63 8.72
C GLN A 22 -24.84 -7.49 9.45
N ALA A 23 -24.94 -6.62 10.45
CA ALA A 23 -26.16 -6.37 11.20
C ALA A 23 -27.24 -5.74 10.31
N TYR A 24 -26.92 -4.74 9.51
CA TYR A 24 -27.85 -4.12 8.57
C TYR A 24 -28.34 -5.09 7.51
N ARG A 25 -27.44 -5.94 6.99
CA ARG A 25 -27.81 -7.00 6.07
C ARG A 25 -28.83 -7.94 6.68
N LYS A 26 -28.58 -8.42 7.89
CA LYS A 26 -29.48 -9.34 8.61
C LYS A 26 -30.81 -8.70 8.97
N GLN A 27 -30.82 -7.46 9.42
CA GLN A 27 -32.00 -6.80 9.96
C GLN A 27 -32.89 -6.17 8.87
N TYR A 28 -32.28 -5.62 7.82
CA TYR A 28 -32.98 -4.82 6.81
C TYR A 28 -32.86 -5.39 5.38
N GLY A 29 -32.16 -6.48 5.18
CA GLY A 29 -31.87 -6.99 3.84
C GLY A 29 -30.96 -6.06 3.01
N PHE A 30 -30.25 -5.14 3.67
CA PHE A 30 -29.38 -4.18 3.01
C PHE A 30 -28.14 -4.89 2.45
N ASN A 31 -27.95 -4.89 1.11
CA ASN A 31 -26.85 -5.59 0.47
C ASN A 31 -25.52 -4.84 0.62
N ALA A 32 -24.99 -4.78 1.84
CA ALA A 32 -23.67 -4.24 2.14
C ALA A 32 -22.62 -5.35 2.10
N ILE A 33 -21.52 -5.13 1.41
CA ILE A 33 -20.32 -5.98 1.40
C ILE A 33 -19.15 -5.27 2.05
N SER A 34 -18.18 -6.02 2.56
CA SER A 34 -16.99 -5.47 3.19
C SER A 34 -15.74 -5.99 2.49
N LEU A 35 -14.87 -5.09 2.03
CA LEU A 35 -13.59 -5.44 1.43
C LEU A 35 -12.46 -5.08 2.40
N MET A 36 -11.44 -5.93 2.47
CA MET A 36 -10.24 -5.72 3.27
C MET A 36 -9.03 -5.70 2.34
N PRO A 37 -8.63 -4.50 1.85
CA PRO A 37 -7.47 -4.37 0.98
C PRO A 37 -6.17 -4.52 1.75
N THR A 38 -5.12 -4.95 1.04
CA THR A 38 -3.73 -4.89 1.48
C THR A 38 -3.18 -3.46 1.43
N ASN A 39 -1.86 -3.27 1.51
CA ASN A 39 -1.28 -1.93 1.42
C ASN A 39 -1.48 -1.37 0.01
N LEU A 40 -2.22 -0.27 -0.07
CA LEU A 40 -2.52 0.41 -1.33
C LEU A 40 -1.44 1.44 -1.65
N TYR A 41 -1.23 1.67 -2.94
CA TYR A 41 -0.38 2.73 -3.46
C TYR A 41 -0.85 3.15 -4.86
N GLY A 42 -0.45 4.33 -5.31
CA GLY A 42 -0.79 4.82 -6.64
C GLY A 42 -0.79 6.34 -6.75
N PRO A 43 -1.23 6.89 -7.87
CA PRO A 43 -1.48 8.32 -8.03
C PRO A 43 -2.42 8.86 -6.94
N ASN A 44 -2.20 10.10 -6.51
CA ASN A 44 -2.93 10.78 -5.43
C ASN A 44 -2.68 10.22 -4.01
N ASP A 45 -1.66 9.38 -3.81
CA ASP A 45 -1.27 8.95 -2.48
C ASP A 45 -0.65 10.12 -1.66
N ASN A 46 -0.48 9.91 -0.36
CA ASN A 46 0.19 10.85 0.52
C ASN A 46 1.70 10.66 0.50
N PHE A 47 2.45 11.65 0.00
CA PHE A 47 3.93 11.63 -0.08
C PHE A 47 4.61 12.47 1.02
N ASP A 48 3.88 12.94 2.02
CA ASP A 48 4.45 13.70 3.14
C ASP A 48 5.43 12.85 3.96
N HIS A 49 6.60 13.42 4.27
CA HIS A 49 7.69 12.71 4.93
C HIS A 49 7.35 12.18 6.34
N ASN A 50 6.35 12.71 7.00
CA ASN A 50 6.00 12.39 8.39
C ASN A 50 4.79 11.46 8.52
N SER A 51 3.91 11.45 7.53
CA SER A 51 2.60 10.80 7.59
C SER A 51 2.34 9.77 6.49
N SER A 52 3.23 9.66 5.50
CA SER A 52 3.04 8.72 4.39
C SER A 52 3.36 7.27 4.75
N HIS A 53 2.76 6.35 4.00
CA HIS A 53 3.10 4.94 4.06
C HIS A 53 4.47 4.65 3.41
N VAL A 54 5.01 3.45 3.63
CA VAL A 54 6.39 3.08 3.26
C VAL A 54 6.70 3.31 1.78
N LEU A 55 5.83 2.91 0.84
CA LEU A 55 6.11 3.02 -0.60
C LEU A 55 6.19 4.48 -1.06
N PRO A 56 5.18 5.35 -0.83
CA PRO A 56 5.28 6.77 -1.17
C PRO A 56 6.40 7.48 -0.41
N ALA A 57 6.70 7.09 0.85
CA ALA A 57 7.83 7.64 1.60
C ALA A 57 9.18 7.33 0.94
N LEU A 58 9.36 6.12 0.42
CA LEU A 58 10.58 5.74 -0.30
C LEU A 58 10.72 6.52 -1.61
N ILE A 59 9.65 6.63 -2.40
CA ILE A 59 9.65 7.43 -3.64
C ILE A 59 10.06 8.89 -3.32
N SER A 60 9.40 9.51 -2.35
CA SER A 60 9.67 10.90 -1.94
C SER A 60 11.11 11.10 -1.44
N LYS A 61 11.64 10.15 -0.65
CA LYS A 61 13.02 10.19 -0.16
C LYS A 61 14.06 10.10 -1.26
N PHE A 62 13.95 9.12 -2.15
CA PHE A 62 14.92 8.93 -3.22
C PHE A 62 14.84 10.08 -4.23
N HIS A 63 13.63 10.48 -4.64
CA HIS A 63 13.45 11.63 -5.53
C HIS A 63 14.03 12.93 -4.95
N GLY A 64 13.69 13.27 -3.71
CA GLY A 64 14.20 14.48 -3.04
C GLY A 64 15.70 14.46 -2.79
N SER A 65 16.37 13.34 -3.05
CA SER A 65 17.82 13.17 -2.91
C SER A 65 18.56 13.13 -4.25
N LEU A 66 17.85 13.16 -5.40
CA LEU A 66 18.47 13.11 -6.74
C LEU A 66 19.45 14.30 -6.98
N GLU A 67 19.09 15.48 -6.51
CA GLU A 67 19.89 16.71 -6.68
C GLU A 67 20.91 16.93 -5.56
N LYS A 68 20.98 16.01 -4.58
CA LYS A 68 21.95 16.10 -3.49
C LYS A 68 23.33 15.69 -3.97
N SER A 69 24.37 16.11 -3.22
CA SER A 69 25.75 15.73 -3.53
C SER A 69 25.91 14.20 -3.53
N LYS A 70 26.92 13.70 -4.29
CA LYS A 70 27.26 12.25 -4.31
C LYS A 70 27.61 11.66 -2.94
N HIS A 71 27.86 12.50 -1.94
CA HIS A 71 28.12 12.08 -0.55
C HIS A 71 26.86 12.02 0.31
N TRP A 72 25.68 12.35 -0.27
CA TRP A 72 24.40 12.24 0.45
C TRP A 72 23.95 10.81 0.46
N VAL A 73 23.79 10.24 1.66
CA VAL A 73 23.32 8.87 1.88
C VAL A 73 21.89 8.91 2.38
N VAL A 74 20.98 8.25 1.68
CA VAL A 74 19.59 8.08 2.10
C VAL A 74 19.52 7.05 3.22
N LYS A 75 18.93 7.40 4.36
CA LYS A 75 18.73 6.49 5.50
C LYS A 75 17.33 5.89 5.49
N LEU A 76 17.27 4.55 5.46
CA LEU A 76 16.06 3.75 5.54
C LEU A 76 15.96 3.12 6.92
N TRP A 77 14.74 3.01 7.45
CA TRP A 77 14.53 2.46 8.79
C TRP A 77 14.52 0.92 8.78
N GLY A 78 15.10 0.33 9.85
CA GLY A 78 15.16 -1.11 10.06
C GLY A 78 16.28 -1.76 9.27
N ASP A 79 16.11 -3.01 8.88
CA ASP A 79 17.06 -3.82 8.10
C ASP A 79 16.52 -4.23 6.72
N GLY A 80 15.29 -3.81 6.38
CA GLY A 80 14.65 -4.15 5.13
C GLY A 80 14.06 -5.56 5.03
N SER A 81 14.19 -6.38 6.06
CA SER A 81 13.72 -7.79 6.05
C SER A 81 12.20 -7.98 6.12
N PRO A 82 11.38 -7.09 6.72
CA PRO A 82 9.94 -7.28 6.78
C PRO A 82 9.32 -7.40 5.39
N LYS A 83 8.32 -8.30 5.29
CA LYS A 83 7.60 -8.53 4.04
C LYS A 83 6.25 -7.86 4.05
N ARG A 84 5.91 -7.24 2.94
CA ARG A 84 4.61 -6.56 2.72
C ARG A 84 4.08 -6.87 1.34
N GLU A 85 2.78 -6.91 1.27
CA GLU A 85 2.01 -7.01 0.05
C GLU A 85 1.55 -5.62 -0.37
N PHE A 86 1.62 -5.33 -1.67
CA PHE A 86 1.22 -4.04 -2.25
C PHE A 86 0.25 -4.25 -3.40
N LEU A 87 -0.79 -3.41 -3.48
CA LEU A 87 -1.79 -3.44 -4.53
C LEU A 87 -1.99 -2.03 -5.10
N HIS A 88 -1.94 -1.90 -6.43
CA HIS A 88 -2.21 -0.64 -7.09
C HIS A 88 -3.67 -0.21 -6.89
N VAL A 89 -3.90 1.08 -6.72
CA VAL A 89 -5.25 1.62 -6.41
C VAL A 89 -6.25 1.37 -7.53
N ASP A 90 -5.83 1.32 -8.79
CA ASP A 90 -6.70 1.02 -9.93
C ASP A 90 -7.15 -0.45 -9.92
N ASP A 91 -6.29 -1.38 -9.53
CA ASP A 91 -6.67 -2.78 -9.34
C ASP A 91 -7.67 -2.92 -8.17
N LEU A 92 -7.52 -2.14 -7.10
CA LEU A 92 -8.52 -2.10 -6.04
C LEU A 92 -9.87 -1.58 -6.56
N ALA A 93 -9.87 -0.53 -7.38
CA ALA A 93 -11.10 0.02 -7.96
C ALA A 93 -11.82 -1.03 -8.81
N GLU A 94 -11.09 -1.80 -9.61
CA GLU A 94 -11.66 -2.90 -10.40
C GLU A 94 -12.18 -4.03 -9.49
N ALA A 95 -11.46 -4.38 -8.42
CA ALA A 95 -11.91 -5.34 -7.42
C ALA A 95 -13.22 -4.92 -6.74
N CYS A 96 -13.34 -3.64 -6.39
CA CYS A 96 -14.58 -3.09 -5.83
C CYS A 96 -15.75 -3.26 -6.82
N HIS A 97 -15.53 -2.93 -8.10
CA HIS A 97 -16.55 -3.08 -9.13
C HIS A 97 -16.98 -4.54 -9.29
N THR A 98 -16.03 -5.48 -9.40
CA THR A 98 -16.31 -6.91 -9.49
C THR A 98 -17.11 -7.41 -8.27
N CYS A 99 -16.65 -7.07 -7.06
CA CYS A 99 -17.33 -7.50 -5.86
C CYS A 99 -18.74 -6.91 -5.71
N MET A 100 -18.99 -5.70 -6.21
CA MET A 100 -20.34 -5.11 -6.22
C MET A 100 -21.30 -5.85 -7.16
N GLN A 101 -20.80 -6.45 -8.23
CA GLN A 101 -21.61 -7.19 -9.20
C GLN A 101 -21.81 -8.65 -8.81
N ASP A 102 -20.76 -9.31 -8.32
CA ASP A 102 -20.69 -10.76 -8.27
C ASP A 102 -20.67 -11.32 -6.83
N TYR A 103 -20.67 -10.46 -5.79
CA TYR A 103 -20.63 -10.92 -4.41
C TYR A 103 -21.81 -10.41 -3.58
N GLU A 104 -22.56 -11.36 -3.01
CA GLU A 104 -23.69 -11.07 -2.13
C GLU A 104 -23.52 -11.62 -0.70
N GLY A 105 -22.32 -12.07 -0.34
CA GLY A 105 -22.06 -12.64 0.98
C GLY A 105 -21.97 -11.59 2.11
N ASP A 106 -22.05 -12.03 3.35
CA ASP A 106 -21.91 -11.20 4.56
C ASP A 106 -20.50 -11.25 5.16
N GLU A 107 -19.67 -12.19 4.70
CA GLU A 107 -18.27 -12.26 5.10
C GLU A 107 -17.43 -11.21 4.34
N HIS A 108 -16.42 -10.67 4.99
CA HIS A 108 -15.47 -9.79 4.30
C HIS A 108 -14.65 -10.55 3.25
N ILE A 109 -14.21 -9.83 2.22
CA ILE A 109 -13.31 -10.32 1.19
C ILE A 109 -11.97 -9.62 1.31
N ASN A 110 -10.89 -10.39 1.39
CA ASN A 110 -9.53 -9.86 1.25
C ASN A 110 -9.25 -9.51 -0.21
N VAL A 111 -8.69 -8.34 -0.42
CA VAL A 111 -8.31 -7.83 -1.75
C VAL A 111 -6.82 -7.53 -1.77
N GLY A 112 -6.08 -8.27 -2.56
CA GLY A 112 -4.63 -8.16 -2.66
C GLY A 112 -4.08 -9.00 -3.82
N THR A 113 -2.77 -9.04 -3.92
CA THR A 113 -2.06 -9.86 -4.91
C THR A 113 -1.88 -11.31 -4.45
N GLY A 114 -1.83 -11.52 -3.12
CA GLY A 114 -1.44 -12.79 -2.51
C GLY A 114 0.09 -13.00 -2.48
N GLU A 115 0.85 -12.01 -2.94
CA GLU A 115 2.31 -12.05 -3.00
C GLU A 115 2.90 -10.93 -2.14
N ASP A 116 4.00 -11.21 -1.46
CA ASP A 116 4.71 -10.24 -0.65
C ASP A 116 6.16 -10.07 -1.09
N VAL A 117 6.67 -8.86 -0.94
CA VAL A 117 8.08 -8.51 -1.16
C VAL A 117 8.68 -7.99 0.13
N THR A 118 9.99 -8.14 0.32
CA THR A 118 10.72 -7.48 1.40
C THR A 118 10.75 -5.96 1.18
N ILE A 119 10.84 -5.19 2.27
CA ILE A 119 11.05 -3.73 2.15
C ILE A 119 12.36 -3.42 1.43
N LYS A 120 13.35 -4.32 1.49
CA LYS A 120 14.59 -4.20 0.72
C LYS A 120 14.34 -4.33 -0.78
N GLU A 121 13.64 -5.37 -1.25
CA GLU A 121 13.27 -5.55 -2.67
C GLU A 121 12.41 -4.38 -3.19
N LEU A 122 11.50 -3.88 -2.35
CA LEU A 122 10.72 -2.67 -2.66
C LEU A 122 11.63 -1.45 -2.86
N ALA A 123 12.58 -1.22 -1.94
CA ALA A 123 13.52 -0.10 -2.02
C ALA A 123 14.40 -0.20 -3.27
N GLU A 124 14.91 -1.39 -3.58
CA GLU A 124 15.72 -1.66 -4.79
C GLU A 124 14.91 -1.37 -6.07
N THR A 125 13.65 -1.77 -6.12
CA THR A 125 12.75 -1.47 -7.26
C THR A 125 12.52 0.04 -7.41
N ILE A 126 12.30 0.76 -6.31
CA ILE A 126 12.09 2.20 -6.32
C ILE A 126 13.38 2.94 -6.70
N VAL A 127 14.54 2.53 -6.19
CA VAL A 127 15.86 3.07 -6.57
C VAL A 127 16.06 3.02 -8.09
N ASP A 128 15.77 1.86 -8.68
CA ASP A 128 15.90 1.65 -10.12
C ASP A 128 14.92 2.53 -10.92
N VAL A 129 13.65 2.57 -10.52
CA VAL A 129 12.61 3.39 -11.20
C VAL A 129 12.89 4.89 -11.06
N VAL A 130 13.34 5.36 -9.90
CA VAL A 130 13.67 6.76 -9.65
C VAL A 130 14.97 7.16 -10.35
N GLY A 131 15.87 6.21 -10.62
CA GLY A 131 17.19 6.46 -11.17
C GLY A 131 18.17 7.04 -10.12
N TYR A 132 18.05 6.59 -8.86
CA TYR A 132 18.93 7.04 -7.78
C TYR A 132 20.24 6.23 -7.79
N GLU A 133 21.35 6.90 -8.08
CA GLU A 133 22.66 6.27 -8.29
C GLU A 133 23.60 6.32 -7.07
N ASN A 134 23.21 7.04 -6.00
CA ASN A 134 24.04 7.14 -4.81
C ASN A 134 23.76 5.99 -3.82
N ASP A 135 24.61 5.87 -2.81
CA ASP A 135 24.44 4.88 -1.74
C ASP A 135 23.24 5.20 -0.83
N TYR A 136 22.66 4.16 -0.26
CA TYR A 136 21.71 4.27 0.83
C TYR A 136 22.04 3.24 1.92
N GLU A 137 21.64 3.51 3.14
CA GLU A 137 21.95 2.65 4.28
C GLU A 137 20.72 2.37 5.15
N TRP A 138 20.75 1.25 5.85
CA TRP A 138 19.70 0.84 6.78
C TRP A 138 20.04 1.28 8.21
N ASP A 139 19.14 2.04 8.84
CA ASP A 139 19.22 2.41 10.25
C ASP A 139 18.56 1.32 11.11
N THR A 140 19.35 0.34 11.49
CA THR A 140 18.89 -0.80 12.32
C THR A 140 18.59 -0.41 13.78
N THR A 141 18.80 0.84 14.18
CA THR A 141 18.34 1.35 15.49
C THR A 141 16.83 1.60 15.49
N LYS A 142 16.20 1.65 14.32
CA LYS A 142 14.75 1.78 14.15
C LYS A 142 14.07 0.42 14.07
N PRO A 143 12.84 0.29 14.58
CA PRO A 143 12.14 -0.99 14.57
C PRO A 143 11.75 -1.43 13.17
N ASN A 144 11.79 -2.73 12.92
CA ASN A 144 11.35 -3.35 11.67
C ASN A 144 9.81 -3.39 11.51
N GLY A 145 9.06 -3.36 12.61
CA GLY A 145 7.62 -3.62 12.61
C GLY A 145 7.29 -5.12 12.43
N THR A 146 6.05 -5.42 12.06
CA THR A 146 5.57 -6.81 11.89
C THR A 146 6.37 -7.54 10.81
N PRO A 147 6.88 -8.77 11.06
CA PRO A 147 7.76 -9.48 10.12
C PRO A 147 7.12 -9.74 8.75
N ARG A 148 5.84 -10.13 8.73
CA ARG A 148 5.13 -10.45 7.48
C ARG A 148 3.65 -10.07 7.54
N LYS A 149 3.14 -9.48 6.45
CA LYS A 149 1.72 -9.24 6.20
C LYS A 149 1.41 -9.60 4.74
N VAL A 150 0.61 -10.64 4.56
CA VAL A 150 0.08 -11.09 3.25
C VAL A 150 -1.34 -11.60 3.47
N LEU A 151 -2.21 -11.37 2.50
CA LEU A 151 -3.61 -11.81 2.56
C LEU A 151 -3.79 -13.16 1.85
N ASN A 152 -4.72 -13.97 2.34
CA ASN A 152 -5.28 -15.04 1.53
C ASN A 152 -6.34 -14.42 0.60
N VAL A 153 -6.14 -14.56 -0.70
CA VAL A 153 -6.97 -13.94 -1.76
C VAL A 153 -7.77 -14.96 -2.56
N ASP A 154 -7.84 -16.21 -2.13
CA ASP A 154 -8.53 -17.29 -2.85
C ASP A 154 -10.00 -16.95 -3.13
N LYS A 155 -10.65 -16.26 -2.18
CA LYS A 155 -12.06 -15.91 -2.29
C LYS A 155 -12.32 -14.91 -3.43
N ILE A 156 -11.51 -13.85 -3.55
CA ILE A 156 -11.70 -12.88 -4.63
C ILE A 156 -11.29 -13.48 -5.98
N LYS A 157 -10.27 -14.34 -6.02
CA LYS A 157 -9.90 -15.09 -7.23
C LYS A 157 -11.02 -16.00 -7.70
N SER A 158 -11.78 -16.62 -6.79
CA SER A 158 -12.94 -17.44 -7.14
C SER A 158 -14.08 -16.65 -7.79
N LEU A 159 -14.12 -15.33 -7.64
CA LEU A 159 -15.03 -14.41 -8.35
C LEU A 159 -14.49 -13.99 -9.74
N GLY A 160 -13.35 -14.52 -10.16
CA GLY A 160 -12.73 -14.24 -11.46
C GLY A 160 -11.90 -12.95 -11.50
N TRP A 161 -11.62 -12.33 -10.35
CA TRP A 161 -10.77 -11.15 -10.29
C TRP A 161 -9.31 -11.51 -9.95
N GLU A 162 -8.39 -10.89 -10.66
CA GLU A 162 -6.95 -10.94 -10.38
C GLU A 162 -6.33 -9.55 -10.62
N PRO A 163 -5.26 -9.16 -9.88
CA PRO A 163 -4.55 -7.93 -10.13
C PRO A 163 -3.87 -7.95 -11.50
N LYS A 164 -3.85 -6.83 -12.19
CA LYS A 164 -3.30 -6.68 -13.54
C LYS A 164 -2.01 -5.87 -13.58
N ILE A 165 -1.80 -5.01 -12.59
CA ILE A 165 -0.68 -4.08 -12.54
C ILE A 165 0.41 -4.69 -11.67
N SER A 166 1.56 -4.99 -12.28
CA SER A 166 2.72 -5.46 -11.53
C SER A 166 3.25 -4.36 -10.59
N LEU A 167 3.97 -4.77 -9.52
CA LEU A 167 4.53 -3.82 -8.58
C LEU A 167 5.43 -2.78 -9.27
N ARG A 168 6.26 -3.21 -10.23
CA ARG A 168 7.15 -2.32 -10.98
C ARG A 168 6.38 -1.31 -11.82
N GLU A 169 5.45 -1.76 -12.65
CA GLU A 169 4.61 -0.88 -13.48
C GLU A 169 3.82 0.12 -12.65
N GLY A 170 3.26 -0.34 -11.51
CA GLY A 170 2.54 0.53 -10.60
C GLY A 170 3.45 1.57 -9.93
N ILE A 171 4.70 1.22 -9.57
CA ILE A 171 5.69 2.19 -9.05
C ILE A 171 6.06 3.20 -10.14
N GLU A 172 6.29 2.77 -11.37
CA GLU A 172 6.60 3.64 -12.51
C GLU A 172 5.47 4.67 -12.74
N SER A 173 4.21 4.23 -12.84
CA SER A 173 3.07 5.13 -13.03
C SER A 173 2.87 6.09 -11.85
N THR A 174 3.04 5.60 -10.63
CA THR A 174 2.96 6.41 -9.41
C THR A 174 4.05 7.48 -9.38
N TYR A 175 5.28 7.13 -9.77
CA TYR A 175 6.41 8.05 -9.79
C TYR A 175 6.25 9.11 -10.90
N GLU A 176 5.77 8.75 -12.09
CA GLU A 176 5.47 9.72 -13.14
C GLU A 176 4.43 10.75 -12.68
N TRP A 177 3.37 10.29 -12.02
CA TRP A 177 2.39 11.19 -11.42
C TRP A 177 3.02 12.08 -10.34
N TYR A 178 3.83 11.52 -9.44
CA TYR A 178 4.50 12.27 -8.37
C TYR A 178 5.39 13.37 -8.94
N LYS A 179 6.17 13.10 -9.97
CA LYS A 179 6.98 14.12 -10.67
C LYS A 179 6.11 15.26 -11.20
N ALA A 180 5.03 14.93 -11.89
CA ALA A 180 4.15 15.93 -12.50
C ALA A 180 3.55 16.89 -11.46
N VAL A 181 3.12 16.39 -10.28
CA VAL A 181 2.53 17.25 -9.24
C VAL A 181 3.59 17.98 -8.40
N SER A 182 4.76 17.38 -8.14
CA SER A 182 5.83 18.05 -7.38
C SER A 182 6.38 19.27 -8.13
N TYR A 183 6.50 19.21 -9.44
CA TYR A 183 6.87 20.39 -10.27
C TYR A 183 5.82 21.51 -10.23
N THR A 184 4.52 21.16 -10.14
CA THR A 184 3.45 22.18 -10.12
C THR A 184 3.45 22.98 -8.82
N HIS A 185 3.82 22.37 -7.69
CA HIS A 185 3.94 23.07 -6.40
C HIS A 185 5.17 23.99 -6.30
N LEU A 186 6.21 23.76 -7.10
CA LEU A 186 7.41 24.62 -7.17
C LEU A 186 7.24 25.83 -8.09
N THR A 187 6.21 25.86 -8.94
CA THR A 187 6.00 26.89 -9.97
C THR A 187 4.81 27.81 -9.70
N LEU A 188 4.05 27.61 -8.64
CA LEU A 188 3.00 28.53 -8.22
C LEU A 188 3.55 29.54 -7.22
N PRO A 189 3.33 30.86 -7.47
CA PRO A 189 3.81 31.93 -6.58
C PRO A 189 3.12 31.94 -5.23
#